data_ea548b148660886b92f0b92ff6250faa
#
_entry.id   ea548b148660886b92f0b92ff6250faa
#
_cell.length_a   1.000
_cell.length_b   1.000
_cell.length_c   1.000
_cell.angle_alpha   90.00
_cell.angle_beta   90.00
_cell.angle_gamma   90.00
#
_symmetry.space_group_name_H-M   'P 1'
#
loop_
_entity.id
_entity.type
_entity.pdbx_description
1 polymer ?
#
loop_
_entity_poly.entity_id
_entity_poly.type
_entity_poly.pdbx_seq_one_letter_code
_entity_poly.pdbx_strand_id
1 'polypeptide(L)'
;MKQDGTPLKLDSFKGKVVLIVNTASKCGFTPQYADLEALYAKYREHGFEILDIPCNQFGGQSPESDAETTQFCQLNYGTTFAQMKKADVNGANELPLYTWLKSQRCFNGFDEGNSLAPVLDKLLRDADPDYDKNADIKWNFTKFLVDRDGHVVERFEPTADMKLVEQKIEELL
;
A
#
# COMPACT_ATOMS: atom_id res chain seq x y z
N MET A 1 7.01 -10.33 7.07
CA MET A 1 7.40 -11.75 6.79
C MET A 1 6.82 -12.17 5.46
N LYS A 2 7.53 -12.96 4.69
CA LYS A 2 7.00 -13.64 3.50
C LYS A 2 5.95 -14.66 3.89
N GLN A 3 5.12 -15.10 2.97
CA GLN A 3 4.06 -16.08 3.24
C GLN A 3 4.60 -17.47 3.67
N ASP A 4 5.79 -17.84 3.23
CA ASP A 4 6.48 -19.05 3.66
C ASP A 4 7.02 -18.99 5.11
N GLY A 5 6.84 -17.85 5.80
CA GLY A 5 7.31 -17.62 7.16
C GLY A 5 8.75 -17.13 7.26
N THR A 6 9.47 -16.99 6.16
CA THR A 6 10.82 -16.44 6.18
C THR A 6 10.81 -14.93 6.40
N PRO A 7 11.79 -14.38 7.15
CA PRO A 7 11.90 -12.92 7.29
C PRO A 7 12.20 -12.25 5.94
N LEU A 8 11.48 -11.17 5.65
CA LEU A 8 11.85 -10.28 4.57
C LEU A 8 12.95 -9.35 5.07
N LYS A 9 14.10 -9.39 4.42
CA LYS A 9 15.20 -8.46 4.72
C LYS A 9 15.05 -7.23 3.80
N LEU A 10 14.91 -6.04 4.37
CA LEU A 10 14.80 -4.79 3.60
C LEU A 10 16.06 -4.51 2.76
N ASP A 11 17.22 -5.01 3.18
CA ASP A 11 18.45 -4.94 2.40
C ASP A 11 18.35 -5.57 1.00
N SER A 12 17.39 -6.49 0.78
CA SER A 12 17.14 -7.07 -0.54
C SER A 12 16.58 -6.07 -1.56
N PHE A 13 16.13 -4.91 -1.09
CA PHE A 13 15.62 -3.82 -1.93
C PHE A 13 16.63 -2.69 -2.14
N LYS A 14 17.84 -2.81 -1.58
CA LYS A 14 18.87 -1.78 -1.74
C LYS A 14 19.17 -1.51 -3.21
N GLY A 15 19.16 -0.25 -3.60
CA GLY A 15 19.36 0.18 -4.98
C GLY A 15 18.12 0.04 -5.87
N LYS A 16 16.98 -0.30 -5.32
CA LYS A 16 15.69 -0.39 -6.02
C LYS A 16 14.74 0.71 -5.58
N VAL A 17 13.84 1.11 -6.47
CA VAL A 17 12.66 1.91 -6.14
C VAL A 17 11.58 0.95 -5.65
N VAL A 18 11.01 1.20 -4.47
CA VAL A 18 10.04 0.27 -3.86
C VAL A 18 8.73 0.99 -3.56
N LEU A 19 7.63 0.44 -4.04
CA LEU A 19 6.29 0.84 -3.66
C LEU A 19 5.76 -0.12 -2.59
N ILE A 20 5.52 0.40 -1.38
CA ILE A 20 4.97 -0.37 -0.26
C ILE A 20 3.49 -0.02 -0.14
N VAL A 21 2.62 -1.01 -0.16
CA VAL A 21 1.17 -0.82 -0.17
C VAL A 21 0.47 -1.79 0.77
N ASN A 22 -0.52 -1.29 1.54
CA ASN A 22 -1.43 -2.16 2.30
C ASN A 22 -2.70 -2.40 1.49
N THR A 23 -3.09 -3.65 1.35
CA THR A 23 -4.13 -4.06 0.40
C THR A 23 -5.27 -4.84 1.05
N ALA A 24 -6.35 -5.02 0.30
CA ALA A 24 -7.50 -5.83 0.68
C ALA A 24 -8.21 -6.37 -0.57
N SER A 25 -8.84 -7.54 -0.42
CA SER A 25 -9.55 -8.26 -1.49
C SER A 25 -10.98 -7.77 -1.73
N LYS A 26 -11.60 -7.08 -0.75
CA LYS A 26 -13.02 -6.69 -0.76
C LYS A 26 -13.23 -5.18 -0.55
N CYS A 27 -12.31 -4.37 -1.05
CA CYS A 27 -12.34 -2.92 -0.94
C CYS A 27 -12.82 -2.27 -2.26
N GLY A 28 -13.43 -1.10 -2.19
CA GLY A 28 -13.75 -0.31 -3.39
C GLY A 28 -12.51 0.05 -4.23
N PHE A 29 -11.32 0.06 -3.63
CA PHE A 29 -10.05 0.29 -4.30
C PHE A 29 -9.35 -0.99 -4.77
N THR A 30 -9.90 -2.18 -4.53
CA THR A 30 -9.32 -3.47 -4.97
C THR A 30 -8.98 -3.50 -6.48
N PRO A 31 -9.72 -2.84 -7.39
CA PRO A 31 -9.32 -2.75 -8.80
C PRO A 31 -7.94 -2.13 -9.05
N GLN A 32 -7.37 -1.37 -8.11
CA GLN A 32 -5.99 -0.85 -8.22
C GLN A 32 -4.92 -1.95 -8.30
N TYR A 33 -5.25 -3.21 -7.97
CA TYR A 33 -4.33 -4.33 -8.24
C TYR A 33 -3.96 -4.44 -9.73
N ALA A 34 -4.87 -4.10 -10.64
CA ALA A 34 -4.57 -4.07 -12.07
C ALA A 34 -3.51 -3.01 -12.41
N ASP A 35 -3.63 -1.82 -11.84
CA ASP A 35 -2.65 -0.74 -12.04
C ASP A 35 -1.29 -1.11 -11.41
N LEU A 36 -1.30 -1.69 -10.21
CA LEU A 36 -0.08 -2.15 -9.54
C LEU A 36 0.65 -3.21 -10.36
N GLU A 37 -0.07 -4.20 -10.91
CA GLU A 37 0.56 -5.21 -11.77
C GLU A 37 1.09 -4.61 -13.07
N ALA A 38 0.36 -3.66 -13.68
CA ALA A 38 0.83 -2.97 -14.88
C ALA A 38 2.14 -2.20 -14.62
N LEU A 39 2.23 -1.49 -13.48
CA LEU A 39 3.46 -0.81 -13.05
C LEU A 39 4.60 -1.80 -12.81
N TYR A 40 4.32 -2.89 -12.12
CA TYR A 40 5.32 -3.91 -11.84
C TYR A 40 5.84 -4.57 -13.11
N ALA A 41 4.96 -5.00 -14.00
CA ALA A 41 5.33 -5.59 -15.28
C ALA A 41 6.18 -4.63 -16.14
N LYS A 42 5.86 -3.33 -16.11
CA LYS A 42 6.57 -2.30 -16.90
C LYS A 42 7.97 -1.99 -16.35
N TYR A 43 8.13 -1.92 -15.01
CA TYR A 43 9.32 -1.33 -14.40
C TYR A 43 10.21 -2.29 -13.61
N ARG A 44 9.80 -3.53 -13.36
CA ARG A 44 10.60 -4.49 -12.56
C ARG A 44 12.02 -4.68 -13.08
N GLU A 45 12.19 -4.75 -14.40
CA GLU A 45 13.51 -4.92 -15.02
C GLU A 45 14.38 -3.65 -14.94
N HIS A 46 13.78 -2.51 -14.56
CA HIS A 46 14.46 -1.25 -14.31
C HIS A 46 14.78 -1.02 -12.83
N GLY A 47 14.58 -2.04 -11.98
CA GLY A 47 14.85 -1.95 -10.54
C GLY A 47 13.68 -1.42 -9.71
N PHE A 48 12.45 -1.63 -10.17
CA PHE A 48 11.24 -1.36 -9.40
C PHE A 48 10.73 -2.62 -8.70
N GLU A 49 10.26 -2.45 -7.47
CA GLU A 49 9.63 -3.52 -6.69
C GLU A 49 8.34 -3.05 -6.03
N ILE A 50 7.43 -3.99 -5.83
CA ILE A 50 6.22 -3.78 -5.01
C ILE A 50 6.28 -4.69 -3.80
N LEU A 51 6.03 -4.11 -2.63
CA LEU A 51 5.86 -4.83 -1.38
C LEU A 51 4.39 -4.72 -0.96
N ASP A 52 3.64 -5.77 -1.26
CA ASP A 52 2.21 -5.88 -0.97
C ASP A 52 1.99 -6.51 0.41
N ILE A 53 1.30 -5.80 1.31
CA ILE A 53 1.01 -6.23 2.68
C ILE A 53 -0.51 -6.23 2.88
N PRO A 54 -1.20 -7.38 2.73
CA PRO A 54 -2.63 -7.46 3.03
C PRO A 54 -2.92 -7.06 4.48
N CYS A 55 -4.01 -6.30 4.67
CA CYS A 55 -4.41 -5.80 5.98
C CYS A 55 -5.92 -5.90 6.16
N ASN A 56 -6.36 -6.37 7.34
CA ASN A 56 -7.79 -6.54 7.63
C ASN A 56 -8.36 -5.47 8.59
N GLN A 57 -7.60 -4.41 8.89
CA GLN A 57 -8.00 -3.39 9.88
C GLN A 57 -9.07 -2.41 9.35
N PHE A 58 -9.27 -2.32 8.04
CA PHE A 58 -10.18 -1.36 7.42
C PHE A 58 -11.45 -2.05 6.95
N GLY A 59 -12.49 -1.99 7.79
CA GLY A 59 -13.80 -2.59 7.51
C GLY A 59 -13.82 -4.11 7.38
N GLY A 60 -12.77 -4.81 7.82
CA GLY A 60 -12.68 -6.27 7.67
C GLY A 60 -12.63 -6.72 6.21
N GLN A 61 -12.09 -5.90 5.32
CA GLN A 61 -12.14 -6.10 3.86
C GLN A 61 -11.07 -7.05 3.31
N SER A 62 -10.31 -7.70 4.18
CA SER A 62 -9.36 -8.76 3.82
C SER A 62 -9.47 -9.94 4.78
N PRO A 63 -10.64 -10.63 4.84
CA PRO A 63 -10.89 -11.69 5.82
C PRO A 63 -10.21 -13.03 5.47
N GLU A 64 -9.84 -13.23 4.20
CA GLU A 64 -9.27 -14.47 3.68
C GLU A 64 -7.92 -14.80 4.34
N SER A 65 -7.49 -16.06 4.29
CA SER A 65 -6.11 -16.46 4.61
C SER A 65 -5.10 -15.86 3.62
N ASP A 66 -3.81 -15.88 3.96
CA ASP A 66 -2.75 -15.40 3.08
C ASP A 66 -2.77 -16.11 1.72
N ALA A 67 -2.93 -17.45 1.73
CA ALA A 67 -2.98 -18.26 0.51
C ALA A 67 -4.19 -17.92 -0.38
N GLU A 68 -5.37 -17.76 0.23
CA GLU A 68 -6.60 -17.39 -0.49
C GLU A 68 -6.50 -15.98 -1.07
N THR A 69 -5.89 -15.04 -0.32
CA THR A 69 -5.66 -13.68 -0.82
C THR A 69 -4.73 -13.69 -2.04
N THR A 70 -3.63 -14.46 -1.98
CA THR A 70 -2.73 -14.60 -3.14
C THR A 70 -3.43 -15.21 -4.33
N GLN A 71 -4.19 -16.29 -4.13
CA GLN A 71 -4.96 -16.92 -5.20
C GLN A 71 -5.97 -15.95 -5.82
N PHE A 72 -6.67 -15.19 -5.00
CA PHE A 72 -7.61 -14.16 -5.46
C PHE A 72 -6.90 -13.13 -6.37
N CYS A 73 -5.77 -12.59 -5.93
CA CYS A 73 -5.01 -11.58 -6.68
C CYS A 73 -4.49 -12.14 -8.01
N GLN A 74 -3.95 -13.36 -8.01
CA GLN A 74 -3.44 -14.02 -9.22
C GLN A 74 -4.56 -14.31 -10.22
N LEU A 75 -5.69 -14.85 -9.77
CA LEU A 75 -6.80 -15.22 -10.64
C LEU A 75 -7.55 -14.00 -11.22
N ASN A 76 -7.70 -12.93 -10.45
CA ASN A 76 -8.51 -11.78 -10.87
C ASN A 76 -7.69 -10.66 -11.51
N TYR A 77 -6.42 -10.51 -11.12
CA TYR A 77 -5.56 -9.39 -11.55
C TYR A 77 -4.23 -9.84 -12.17
N GLY A 78 -3.94 -11.15 -12.16
CA GLY A 78 -2.70 -11.68 -12.73
C GLY A 78 -1.45 -11.23 -11.97
N THR A 79 -1.55 -10.89 -10.69
CA THR A 79 -0.44 -10.32 -9.93
C THR A 79 0.77 -11.24 -9.89
N THR A 80 1.96 -10.68 -10.16
CA THR A 80 3.23 -11.39 -10.18
C THR A 80 4.23 -10.88 -9.15
N PHE A 81 3.97 -9.73 -8.53
CA PHE A 81 4.78 -9.22 -7.42
C PHE A 81 4.55 -10.00 -6.13
N ALA A 82 5.52 -9.91 -5.21
CA ALA A 82 5.49 -10.67 -3.97
C ALA A 82 4.48 -10.12 -2.97
N GLN A 83 3.54 -10.96 -2.56
CA GLN A 83 2.62 -10.65 -1.47
C GLN A 83 3.17 -11.18 -0.14
N MET A 84 3.13 -10.33 0.89
CA MET A 84 3.59 -10.68 2.24
C MET A 84 2.45 -11.31 3.06
N LYS A 85 2.77 -11.81 4.25
CA LYS A 85 1.76 -12.19 5.24
C LYS A 85 0.92 -10.98 5.60
N LYS A 86 -0.37 -11.22 5.79
CA LYS A 86 -1.29 -10.24 6.35
C LYS A 86 -0.76 -9.70 7.68
N ALA A 87 -0.87 -8.39 7.86
CA ALA A 87 -0.36 -7.74 9.07
C ALA A 87 -1.15 -6.46 9.39
N ASP A 88 -1.00 -6.01 10.63
CA ASP A 88 -1.51 -4.73 11.07
C ASP A 88 -0.56 -3.59 10.64
N VAL A 89 -1.16 -2.48 10.24
CA VAL A 89 -0.45 -1.27 9.79
C VAL A 89 -0.66 -0.09 10.76
N ASN A 90 -1.55 -0.25 11.74
CA ASN A 90 -1.82 0.70 12.81
C ASN A 90 -1.95 -0.02 14.15
N GLY A 91 -1.69 0.72 15.24
CA GLY A 91 -1.92 0.27 16.62
C GLY A 91 -0.76 -0.53 17.20
N ALA A 92 -1.03 -1.16 18.37
CA ALA A 92 0.02 -1.78 19.18
C ALA A 92 0.75 -2.97 18.50
N ASN A 93 0.09 -3.62 17.54
CA ASN A 93 0.62 -4.78 16.82
C ASN A 93 1.09 -4.46 15.39
N GLU A 94 1.17 -3.17 15.04
CA GLU A 94 1.59 -2.78 13.70
C GLU A 94 3.01 -3.24 13.38
N LEU A 95 3.25 -3.54 12.11
CA LEU A 95 4.61 -3.85 11.66
C LEU A 95 5.54 -2.65 11.93
N PRO A 96 6.76 -2.88 12.47
CA PRO A 96 7.76 -1.82 12.65
C PRO A 96 8.06 -1.03 11.37
N LEU A 97 7.88 -1.66 10.21
CA LEU A 97 7.97 -1.00 8.90
C LEU A 97 6.97 0.14 8.80
N TYR A 98 5.71 -0.06 9.22
CA TYR A 98 4.68 1.00 9.15
C TYR A 98 4.89 2.10 10.19
N THR A 99 5.40 1.77 11.38
CA THR A 99 5.83 2.77 12.36
C THR A 99 6.86 3.73 11.73
N TRP A 100 7.86 3.16 11.04
CA TRP A 100 8.87 3.94 10.35
C TRP A 100 8.30 4.74 9.17
N LEU A 101 7.53 4.13 8.27
CA LEU A 101 6.91 4.79 7.12
C LEU A 101 6.06 6.00 7.55
N LYS A 102 5.21 5.82 8.56
CA LYS A 102 4.36 6.87 9.11
C LYS A 102 5.16 8.01 9.74
N SER A 103 6.33 7.73 10.32
CA SER A 103 7.22 8.75 10.86
C SER A 103 7.89 9.60 9.77
N GLN A 104 7.99 9.08 8.53
CA GLN A 104 8.63 9.77 7.41
C GLN A 104 7.64 10.63 6.60
N ARG A 105 6.38 10.19 6.48
CA ARG A 105 5.35 10.88 5.69
C ARG A 105 3.99 10.80 6.41
N CYS A 106 3.47 11.98 6.77
CA CYS A 106 2.17 12.11 7.41
C CYS A 106 1.02 12.02 6.39
N PHE A 107 -0.20 11.86 6.92
CA PHE A 107 -1.42 12.04 6.15
C PHE A 107 -1.62 13.52 5.81
N ASN A 108 -1.90 13.84 4.55
CA ASN A 108 -2.11 15.20 4.06
C ASN A 108 -3.49 15.42 3.39
N GLY A 109 -4.44 14.55 3.68
CA GLY A 109 -5.78 14.60 3.08
C GLY A 109 -5.96 13.60 1.95
N PHE A 110 -7.20 13.40 1.55
CA PHE A 110 -7.57 12.63 0.36
C PHE A 110 -7.59 13.52 -0.87
N ASP A 111 -7.34 12.92 -2.05
CA ASP A 111 -7.33 13.65 -3.32
C ASP A 111 -8.76 14.00 -3.75
N GLU A 112 -9.07 15.28 -3.82
CA GLU A 112 -10.42 15.82 -4.07
C GLU A 112 -11.02 15.38 -5.42
N GLY A 113 -10.17 15.03 -6.40
CA GLY A 113 -10.61 14.55 -7.71
C GLY A 113 -11.21 13.14 -7.72
N ASN A 114 -11.08 12.39 -6.62
CA ASN A 114 -11.60 11.03 -6.51
C ASN A 114 -12.98 11.02 -5.87
N SER A 115 -13.96 10.37 -6.51
CA SER A 115 -15.34 10.32 -6.03
C SER A 115 -15.51 9.61 -4.68
N LEU A 116 -14.56 8.78 -4.26
CA LEU A 116 -14.58 8.10 -2.96
C LEU A 116 -13.95 8.94 -1.85
N ALA A 117 -13.23 10.03 -2.16
CA ALA A 117 -12.61 10.89 -1.15
C ALA A 117 -13.63 11.44 -0.13
N PRO A 118 -14.76 12.07 -0.52
CA PRO A 118 -15.74 12.57 0.43
C PRO A 118 -16.45 11.45 1.20
N VAL A 119 -16.56 10.25 0.63
CA VAL A 119 -17.14 9.08 1.30
C VAL A 119 -16.23 8.61 2.43
N LEU A 120 -14.92 8.52 2.16
CA LEU A 120 -13.92 8.15 3.16
C LEU A 120 -13.80 9.21 4.24
N ASP A 121 -13.71 10.50 3.87
CA ASP A 121 -13.64 11.59 4.86
C ASP A 121 -14.83 11.54 5.82
N LYS A 122 -16.05 11.40 5.28
CA LYS A 122 -17.24 11.30 6.11
C LYS A 122 -17.20 10.07 7.03
N LEU A 123 -16.88 8.89 6.49
CA LEU A 123 -16.82 7.64 7.24
C LEU A 123 -15.83 7.74 8.42
N LEU A 124 -14.65 8.26 8.16
CA LEU A 124 -13.59 8.36 9.16
C LEU A 124 -13.89 9.44 10.19
N ARG A 125 -14.42 10.58 9.76
CA ARG A 125 -14.78 11.71 10.65
C ARG A 125 -15.99 11.40 11.54
N ASP A 126 -16.93 10.59 11.07
CA ASP A 126 -18.04 10.08 11.89
C ASP A 126 -17.54 9.14 13.02
N ALA A 127 -16.45 8.39 12.76
CA ALA A 127 -15.83 7.51 13.75
C ALA A 127 -14.87 8.24 14.70
N ASP A 128 -14.08 9.19 14.17
CA ASP A 128 -13.13 10.02 14.91
C ASP A 128 -13.04 11.41 14.25
N PRO A 129 -13.60 12.47 14.88
CA PRO A 129 -13.53 13.83 14.34
C PRO A 129 -12.10 14.34 14.08
N ASP A 130 -11.12 13.77 14.75
CA ASP A 130 -9.72 14.17 14.71
C ASP A 130 -8.84 13.16 13.89
N TYR A 131 -9.48 12.27 13.12
CA TYR A 131 -8.78 11.20 12.37
C TYR A 131 -7.63 11.71 11.49
N ASP A 132 -7.74 12.95 10.99
CA ASP A 132 -6.78 13.59 10.08
C ASP A 132 -5.56 14.21 10.80
N LYS A 133 -5.55 14.22 12.13
CA LYS A 133 -4.49 14.87 12.95
C LYS A 133 -3.30 13.95 13.26
N ASN A 134 -3.30 12.70 12.82
CA ASN A 134 -2.22 11.76 13.04
C ASN A 134 -1.75 11.11 11.74
N ALA A 135 -0.59 10.45 11.80
CA ALA A 135 0.03 9.82 10.63
C ALA A 135 -0.49 8.42 10.29
N ASP A 136 -1.45 7.88 11.06
CA ASP A 136 -1.99 6.54 10.85
C ASP A 136 -2.49 6.34 9.42
N ILE A 137 -2.43 5.09 8.96
CA ILE A 137 -3.00 4.69 7.69
C ILE A 137 -4.51 4.84 7.78
N LYS A 138 -5.11 5.54 6.82
CA LYS A 138 -6.54 5.87 6.87
C LYS A 138 -7.41 4.82 6.20
N TRP A 139 -6.89 4.15 5.17
CA TRP A 139 -7.64 3.13 4.43
C TRP A 139 -6.72 2.15 3.71
N ASN A 140 -7.33 1.09 3.13
CA ASN A 140 -6.63 0.17 2.22
C ASN A 140 -6.09 0.90 0.99
N PHE A 141 -5.03 0.38 0.39
CA PHE A 141 -4.33 0.92 -0.79
C PHE A 141 -3.62 2.26 -0.55
N THR A 142 -3.27 2.58 0.70
CA THR A 142 -2.27 3.61 1.00
C THR A 142 -0.89 3.13 0.57
N LYS A 143 -0.14 3.98 -0.12
CA LYS A 143 1.14 3.64 -0.74
C LYS A 143 2.24 4.54 -0.22
N PHE A 144 3.42 3.96 0.00
CA PHE A 144 4.65 4.72 0.27
C PHE A 144 5.67 4.38 -0.81
N LEU A 145 6.25 5.41 -1.40
CA LEU A 145 7.30 5.27 -2.40
C LEU A 145 8.67 5.53 -1.76
N VAL A 146 9.57 4.57 -1.93
CA VAL A 146 10.92 4.59 -1.39
C VAL A 146 11.91 4.62 -2.54
N ASP A 147 12.89 5.53 -2.49
CA ASP A 147 13.91 5.67 -3.50
C ASP A 147 15.02 4.60 -3.37
N ARG A 148 16.00 4.63 -4.30
CA ARG A 148 17.12 3.68 -4.36
C ARG A 148 18.04 3.73 -3.15
N ASP A 149 18.07 4.86 -2.42
CA ASP A 149 18.88 5.10 -1.23
C ASP A 149 18.14 4.73 0.07
N GLY A 150 16.86 4.34 -0.06
CA GLY A 150 16.03 3.93 1.06
C GLY A 150 15.28 5.08 1.74
N HIS A 151 15.18 6.27 1.13
CA HIS A 151 14.37 7.37 1.67
C HIS A 151 12.91 7.24 1.23
N VAL A 152 11.99 7.46 2.15
CA VAL A 152 10.56 7.57 1.82
C VAL A 152 10.32 8.93 1.18
N VAL A 153 10.07 8.95 -0.13
CA VAL A 153 9.95 10.20 -0.89
C VAL A 153 8.51 10.68 -1.00
N GLU A 154 7.52 9.76 -0.98
CA GLU A 154 6.11 10.13 -1.11
C GLU A 154 5.19 9.16 -0.37
N ARG A 155 4.03 9.65 0.06
CA ARG A 155 2.88 8.89 0.52
C ARG A 155 1.69 9.25 -0.34
N PHE A 156 1.03 8.24 -0.90
CA PHE A 156 -0.19 8.38 -1.68
C PHE A 156 -1.35 7.71 -0.94
N GLU A 157 -2.43 8.42 -0.76
CA GLU A 157 -3.67 7.83 -0.26
C GLU A 157 -4.34 7.00 -1.39
N PRO A 158 -5.30 6.11 -1.06
CA PRO A 158 -5.97 5.30 -2.09
C PRO A 158 -6.69 6.13 -3.16
N THR A 159 -7.01 7.38 -2.86
CA THR A 159 -7.68 8.34 -3.76
C THR A 159 -6.76 8.96 -4.80
N ALA A 160 -5.45 8.81 -4.67
CA ALA A 160 -4.48 9.36 -5.63
C ALA A 160 -4.65 8.76 -7.04
N ASP A 161 -4.49 9.60 -8.05
CA ASP A 161 -4.45 9.14 -9.44
C ASP A 161 -3.20 8.27 -9.66
N MET A 162 -3.41 7.03 -10.13
CA MET A 162 -2.31 6.08 -10.38
C MET A 162 -1.32 6.58 -11.45
N LYS A 163 -1.73 7.53 -12.31
CA LYS A 163 -0.80 8.19 -13.24
C LYS A 163 0.23 9.07 -12.52
N LEU A 164 -0.18 9.73 -11.43
CA LEU A 164 0.76 10.50 -10.60
C LEU A 164 1.73 9.59 -9.86
N VAL A 165 1.24 8.44 -9.39
CA VAL A 165 2.10 7.41 -8.79
C VAL A 165 3.13 6.90 -9.80
N GLU A 166 2.70 6.61 -11.05
CA GLU A 166 3.58 6.19 -12.13
C GLU A 166 4.64 7.24 -12.46
N GLN A 167 4.24 8.49 -12.66
CA GLN A 167 5.16 9.59 -12.92
C GLN A 167 6.25 9.70 -11.84
N LYS A 168 5.86 9.56 -10.57
CA LYS A 168 6.81 9.64 -9.47
C LYS A 168 7.77 8.46 -9.42
N ILE A 169 7.31 7.27 -9.80
CA ILE A 169 8.18 6.10 -9.98
C ILE A 169 9.19 6.35 -11.10
N GLU A 170 8.75 6.86 -12.27
CA GLU A 170 9.62 7.16 -13.42
C GLU A 170 10.73 8.17 -13.07
N GLU A 171 10.42 9.18 -12.25
CA GLU A 171 11.42 10.17 -11.78
C GLU A 171 12.56 9.55 -10.95
N LEU A 172 12.32 8.39 -10.30
CA LEU A 172 13.27 7.75 -9.40
C LEU A 172 14.04 6.59 -10.06
N LEU A 173 13.58 6.09 -11.20
CA LEU A 173 14.21 4.97 -11.92
C LEU A 173 15.41 5.41 -12.75
#